data_fca92a8e646501c7e5e883f0a4abb943
#
_entry.id   fca92a8e646501c7e5e883f0a4abb943
#
_cell.length_a   1.000
_cell.length_b   1.000
_cell.length_c   1.000
_cell.angle_alpha   90.00
_cell.angle_beta   90.00
_cell.angle_gamma   90.00
#
_symmetry.space_group_name_H-M   'P 1'
#
loop_
_entity.id
_entity.type
_entity.pdbx_description
1 polymer ?
#
loop_
_entity_poly.entity_id
_entity_poly.type
_entity_poly.pdbx_seq_one_letter_code
_entity_poly.pdbx_strand_id
1 'polypeptide(L)'
;SAAFRTNQTKTVTIKGEEVAFGNFDVHAWSAAYGNYNIDGNLWAPDVIYNKKMKKWCMYMSVNGPTWNSSIVLLTADKIEGPYTYQGPVIFSGFFNTDNATITYKNTDLELVLGTLKSLPSRYNHGNNAGWGESWGDYMPHCIDPCVFYDEEGQLWMSYGSWSGGIWMLKLNEENGLRDYDETYKLTGSGKNITIDPYFGKKIAGGCYVSGEGSYIEYVNGYYFLFVTNGGLSAAEGYQM
;
A
#
# COMPACT_ATOMS: atom_id res chain seq x y z
N SER A 1 -9.62 -6.35 -14.72
CA SER A 1 -10.51 -5.57 -13.81
C SER A 1 -11.55 -6.42 -13.10
N ALA A 2 -12.12 -7.46 -13.72
CA ALA A 2 -13.08 -8.36 -13.04
C ALA A 2 -12.45 -9.06 -11.81
N ALA A 3 -11.16 -9.35 -11.84
CA ALA A 3 -10.45 -10.02 -10.76
C ALA A 3 -10.49 -9.25 -9.43
N PHE A 4 -10.50 -7.91 -9.46
CA PHE A 4 -10.53 -7.06 -8.26
C PHE A 4 -11.93 -6.83 -7.70
N ARG A 5 -12.97 -7.33 -8.37
CA ARG A 5 -14.37 -7.19 -8.00
C ARG A 5 -14.95 -8.44 -7.34
N THR A 6 -14.27 -9.56 -7.45
CA THR A 6 -14.77 -10.80 -6.89
C THR A 6 -14.49 -10.86 -5.40
N ASN A 7 -15.55 -11.06 -4.62
CA ASN A 7 -15.43 -11.52 -3.24
C ASN A 7 -14.70 -12.86 -3.27
N GLN A 8 -13.40 -12.84 -3.12
CA GLN A 8 -12.64 -14.06 -2.96
C GLN A 8 -12.72 -14.45 -1.50
N THR A 9 -13.39 -15.52 -1.21
CA THR A 9 -13.39 -16.19 0.10
C THR A 9 -12.02 -16.84 0.33
N LYS A 10 -10.96 -16.03 0.37
CA LYS A 10 -9.65 -16.50 0.79
C LYS A 10 -9.56 -16.34 2.28
N THR A 11 -9.18 -17.39 2.97
CA THR A 11 -8.75 -17.29 4.37
C THR A 11 -7.25 -17.09 4.41
N VAL A 12 -6.80 -16.23 5.29
CA VAL A 12 -5.40 -16.05 5.67
C VAL A 12 -5.29 -16.20 7.16
N THR A 13 -4.19 -16.78 7.62
CA THR A 13 -3.92 -16.87 9.04
C THR A 13 -3.33 -15.56 9.53
N ILE A 14 -4.00 -14.95 10.52
CA ILE A 14 -3.58 -13.70 11.15
C ILE A 14 -3.56 -13.95 12.64
N LYS A 15 -2.40 -13.80 13.29
CA LYS A 15 -2.22 -14.04 14.75
C LYS A 15 -2.75 -15.41 15.21
N GLY A 16 -2.56 -16.43 14.35
CA GLY A 16 -2.98 -17.80 14.60
C GLY A 16 -4.46 -18.10 14.32
N GLU A 17 -5.25 -17.12 13.88
CA GLU A 17 -6.66 -17.28 13.53
C GLU A 17 -6.87 -17.20 12.02
N GLU A 18 -7.79 -18.01 11.48
CA GLU A 18 -8.21 -17.91 10.10
C GLU A 18 -9.18 -16.73 9.90
N VAL A 19 -8.80 -15.81 9.05
CA VAL A 19 -9.59 -14.62 8.71
C VAL A 19 -9.97 -14.67 7.24
N ALA A 20 -11.25 -14.46 6.96
CA ALA A 20 -11.75 -14.38 5.60
C ALA A 20 -11.34 -13.03 4.96
N PHE A 21 -10.59 -13.10 3.86
CA PHE A 21 -10.14 -11.94 3.08
C PHE A 21 -11.16 -11.50 2.02
N GLY A 22 -12.34 -12.11 2.00
CA GLY A 22 -13.33 -11.94 0.94
C GLY A 22 -14.13 -10.63 0.95
N ASN A 23 -14.03 -9.84 2.03
CA ASN A 23 -14.85 -8.63 2.19
C ASN A 23 -14.14 -7.33 1.76
N PHE A 24 -12.89 -7.44 1.28
CA PHE A 24 -12.11 -6.26 0.90
C PHE A 24 -12.23 -6.03 -0.60
N ASP A 25 -13.20 -5.22 -0.99
CA ASP A 25 -13.43 -4.85 -2.37
C ASP A 25 -12.54 -3.64 -2.75
N VAL A 26 -11.34 -3.95 -3.27
CA VAL A 26 -10.35 -2.96 -3.71
C VAL A 26 -10.92 -2.05 -4.80
N HIS A 27 -11.73 -2.59 -5.69
CA HIS A 27 -12.36 -1.80 -6.74
C HIS A 27 -13.37 -0.80 -6.15
N ALA A 28 -14.24 -1.25 -5.26
CA ALA A 28 -15.21 -0.38 -4.61
C ALA A 28 -14.50 0.69 -3.77
N TRP A 29 -13.39 0.33 -3.09
CA TRP A 29 -12.58 1.29 -2.34
C TRP A 29 -12.02 2.39 -3.24
N SER A 30 -11.33 2.02 -4.33
CA SER A 30 -10.74 2.98 -5.27
C SER A 30 -11.79 3.81 -6.01
N ALA A 31 -12.99 3.26 -6.23
CA ALA A 31 -14.10 3.93 -6.89
C ALA A 31 -15.03 4.71 -5.94
N ALA A 32 -14.75 4.73 -4.63
CA ALA A 32 -15.67 5.27 -3.63
C ALA A 32 -16.00 6.76 -3.79
N TYR A 33 -15.13 7.50 -4.49
CA TYR A 33 -15.37 8.90 -4.85
C TYR A 33 -15.66 9.04 -6.35
N GLY A 34 -16.95 9.11 -6.69
CA GLY A 34 -17.40 9.46 -8.04
C GLY A 34 -17.29 8.35 -9.08
N ASN A 35 -17.42 8.71 -10.35
CA ASN A 35 -17.35 7.81 -11.50
C ASN A 35 -15.88 7.49 -11.87
N TYR A 36 -15.14 6.93 -10.95
CA TYR A 36 -13.76 6.57 -11.20
C TYR A 36 -13.66 5.23 -11.93
N ASN A 37 -12.97 5.22 -13.06
CA ASN A 37 -12.70 4.01 -13.79
C ASN A 37 -11.36 3.43 -13.37
N ILE A 38 -11.36 2.23 -12.78
CA ILE A 38 -10.14 1.51 -12.41
C ILE A 38 -9.34 1.09 -13.66
N ASP A 39 -9.99 0.91 -14.80
CA ASP A 39 -9.31 0.58 -16.06
C ASP A 39 -8.44 1.78 -16.48
N GLY A 40 -7.14 1.60 -16.52
CA GLY A 40 -6.16 2.67 -16.75
C GLY A 40 -5.58 3.28 -15.46
N ASN A 41 -6.03 2.83 -14.29
CA ASN A 41 -5.51 3.25 -12.98
C ASN A 41 -4.84 2.12 -12.20
N LEU A 42 -4.28 1.18 -12.93
CA LEU A 42 -3.37 0.14 -12.44
C LEU A 42 -1.95 0.62 -12.75
N TRP A 43 -1.19 0.95 -11.70
CA TRP A 43 0.09 1.65 -11.84
C TRP A 43 1.24 0.87 -11.23
N ALA A 44 2.45 1.16 -11.73
CA ALA A 44 3.74 0.84 -11.15
C ALA A 44 3.82 -0.58 -10.53
N PRO A 45 3.67 -1.65 -11.32
CA PRO A 45 3.83 -2.99 -10.80
C PRO A 45 5.30 -3.29 -10.48
N ASP A 46 5.53 -4.00 -9.39
CA ASP A 46 6.81 -4.65 -9.10
C ASP A 46 6.64 -6.17 -9.03
N VAL A 47 7.63 -6.93 -9.50
CA VAL A 47 7.56 -8.39 -9.61
C VAL A 47 8.77 -9.05 -8.99
N ILE A 48 8.52 -9.95 -8.04
CA ILE A 48 9.56 -10.73 -7.37
C ILE A 48 9.21 -12.22 -7.33
N TYR A 49 10.22 -13.09 -7.37
CA TYR A 49 10.02 -14.51 -7.10
C TYR A 49 9.98 -14.76 -5.59
N ASN A 50 8.82 -15.12 -5.06
CA ASN A 50 8.68 -15.52 -3.66
C ASN A 50 9.17 -16.95 -3.48
N LYS A 51 10.28 -17.10 -2.76
CA LYS A 51 11.00 -18.38 -2.57
C LYS A 51 10.19 -19.38 -1.77
N LYS A 52 9.39 -18.93 -0.78
CA LYS A 52 8.54 -19.79 0.06
C LYS A 52 7.30 -20.27 -0.69
N MET A 53 6.60 -19.37 -1.31
CA MET A 53 5.42 -19.69 -2.15
C MET A 53 5.80 -20.45 -3.44
N LYS A 54 7.05 -20.32 -3.90
CA LYS A 54 7.52 -20.80 -5.22
C LYS A 54 6.67 -20.24 -6.35
N LYS A 55 6.35 -18.94 -6.26
CA LYS A 55 5.51 -18.19 -7.20
C LYS A 55 6.17 -16.87 -7.57
N TRP A 56 5.89 -16.41 -8.74
CA TRP A 56 6.09 -15.03 -9.10
C TRP A 56 4.99 -14.19 -8.49
N CYS A 57 5.36 -13.19 -7.72
CA CYS A 57 4.48 -12.26 -7.02
C CYS A 57 4.57 -10.89 -7.69
N MET A 58 3.46 -10.39 -8.19
CA MET A 58 3.31 -9.04 -8.71
C MET A 58 2.55 -8.20 -7.69
N TYR A 59 3.16 -7.13 -7.27
CA TYR A 59 2.55 -6.11 -6.43
C TYR A 59 2.19 -4.92 -7.30
N MET A 60 0.95 -4.48 -7.27
CA MET A 60 0.44 -3.47 -8.20
C MET A 60 -0.45 -2.46 -7.48
N SER A 61 -0.27 -1.21 -7.83
CA SER A 61 -1.10 -0.12 -7.34
C SER A 61 -2.46 -0.13 -8.04
N VAL A 62 -3.52 -0.08 -7.24
CA VAL A 62 -4.88 0.23 -7.70
C VAL A 62 -5.17 1.64 -7.21
N ASN A 63 -4.95 2.61 -8.08
CA ASN A 63 -5.01 4.01 -7.73
C ASN A 63 -6.45 4.54 -7.68
N GLY A 64 -6.76 5.34 -6.68
CA GLY A 64 -8.02 6.07 -6.51
C GLY A 64 -7.82 7.59 -6.61
N PRO A 65 -8.87 8.37 -6.89
CA PRO A 65 -8.75 9.79 -7.21
C PRO A 65 -8.39 10.69 -6.02
N THR A 66 -8.51 10.18 -4.80
CA THR A 66 -8.38 10.98 -3.56
C THR A 66 -7.51 10.28 -2.52
N TRP A 67 -6.35 9.74 -2.92
CA TRP A 67 -5.47 8.87 -2.11
C TRP A 67 -6.10 7.55 -1.62
N ASN A 68 -7.35 7.28 -1.96
CA ASN A 68 -8.05 6.04 -1.64
C ASN A 68 -7.57 4.89 -2.56
N SER A 69 -6.31 4.58 -2.45
CA SER A 69 -5.60 3.58 -3.25
C SER A 69 -5.33 2.31 -2.45
N SER A 70 -4.92 1.27 -3.13
CA SER A 70 -4.48 0.02 -2.53
C SER A 70 -3.33 -0.57 -3.34
N ILE A 71 -2.41 -1.24 -2.65
CA ILE A 71 -1.47 -2.16 -3.28
C ILE A 71 -2.05 -3.56 -3.15
N VAL A 72 -2.06 -4.30 -4.25
CA VAL A 72 -2.61 -5.65 -4.34
C VAL A 72 -1.54 -6.66 -4.74
N LEU A 73 -1.73 -7.91 -4.33
CA LEU A 73 -0.90 -9.03 -4.73
C LEU A 73 -1.59 -9.88 -5.80
N LEU A 74 -0.84 -10.19 -6.86
CA LEU A 74 -1.18 -11.21 -7.85
C LEU A 74 -0.04 -12.23 -7.92
N THR A 75 -0.34 -13.48 -8.21
CA THR A 75 0.68 -14.53 -8.31
C THR A 75 0.56 -15.34 -9.59
N ALA A 76 1.69 -15.86 -10.06
CA ALA A 76 1.77 -16.75 -11.21
C ALA A 76 2.83 -17.83 -11.00
N ASP A 77 2.72 -18.94 -11.75
CA ASP A 77 3.75 -19.98 -11.79
C ASP A 77 4.96 -19.60 -12.66
N LYS A 78 4.74 -18.72 -13.63
CA LYS A 78 5.75 -18.21 -14.56
C LYS A 78 5.76 -16.70 -14.53
N ILE A 79 6.93 -16.08 -14.79
CA ILE A 79 7.07 -14.63 -14.77
C ILE A 79 6.16 -13.92 -15.78
N GLU A 80 5.92 -14.54 -16.91
CA GLU A 80 5.03 -14.01 -17.94
C GLU A 80 3.53 -14.22 -17.64
N GLY A 81 3.20 -14.87 -16.52
CA GLY A 81 1.82 -15.14 -16.09
C GLY A 81 1.23 -16.46 -16.63
N PRO A 82 -0.10 -16.59 -16.64
CA PRO A 82 -1.08 -15.59 -16.20
C PRO A 82 -1.08 -15.36 -14.70
N TYR A 83 -1.24 -14.10 -14.29
CA TYR A 83 -1.31 -13.71 -12.89
C TYR A 83 -2.72 -13.82 -12.34
N THR A 84 -2.84 -14.35 -11.12
CA THR A 84 -4.11 -14.50 -10.40
C THR A 84 -4.11 -13.63 -9.15
N TYR A 85 -5.16 -12.84 -8.98
CA TYR A 85 -5.35 -11.98 -7.80
C TYR A 85 -5.39 -12.78 -6.51
N GLN A 86 -4.66 -12.33 -5.49
CA GLN A 86 -4.55 -12.97 -4.18
C GLN A 86 -5.23 -12.17 -3.07
N GLY A 87 -5.16 -10.86 -3.10
CA GLY A 87 -5.76 -9.97 -2.10
C GLY A 87 -5.07 -8.61 -2.03
N PRO A 88 -5.64 -7.69 -1.23
CA PRO A 88 -4.98 -6.43 -0.92
C PRO A 88 -3.80 -6.67 0.04
N VAL A 89 -2.79 -5.81 -0.07
CA VAL A 89 -1.64 -5.76 0.84
C VAL A 89 -1.78 -4.60 1.82
N ILE A 90 -2.25 -3.45 1.33
CA ILE A 90 -2.42 -2.24 2.13
C ILE A 90 -3.36 -1.27 1.42
N PHE A 91 -4.06 -0.45 2.20
CA PHE A 91 -4.94 0.61 1.73
C PHE A 91 -4.47 1.98 2.20
N SER A 92 -4.87 3.03 1.50
CA SER A 92 -4.67 4.42 1.92
C SER A 92 -5.91 5.26 1.68
N GLY A 93 -5.88 6.52 2.14
CA GLY A 93 -6.94 7.48 1.90
C GLY A 93 -8.22 7.17 2.66
N PHE A 94 -8.10 6.75 3.91
CA PHE A 94 -9.26 6.45 4.75
C PHE A 94 -10.09 7.70 4.99
N PHE A 95 -11.40 7.54 4.93
CA PHE A 95 -12.37 8.61 5.14
C PHE A 95 -13.65 8.06 5.77
N ASN A 96 -14.35 8.93 6.50
CA ASN A 96 -15.73 8.71 6.86
C ASN A 96 -16.57 9.32 5.74
N THR A 97 -17.20 8.50 4.93
CA THR A 97 -18.13 8.97 3.91
C THR A 97 -19.54 9.00 4.47
N ASP A 98 -20.35 9.93 3.99
CA ASP A 98 -21.80 9.87 4.18
C ASP A 98 -22.42 8.73 3.36
N ASN A 99 -21.64 8.12 2.46
CA ASN A 99 -22.02 6.92 1.73
C ASN A 99 -21.76 5.69 2.61
N ALA A 100 -22.82 5.20 3.24
CA ALA A 100 -22.78 4.08 4.17
C ALA A 100 -22.34 2.73 3.57
N THR A 101 -22.12 2.64 2.25
CA THR A 101 -21.79 1.38 1.59
C THR A 101 -20.30 1.06 1.59
N ILE A 102 -19.43 2.07 1.53
CA ILE A 102 -17.96 1.89 1.52
C ILE A 102 -17.36 2.73 2.65
N THR A 103 -16.71 2.07 3.59
CA THR A 103 -16.08 2.69 4.75
C THR A 103 -14.73 2.03 5.01
N TYR A 104 -13.95 2.53 5.97
CA TYR A 104 -12.71 1.89 6.41
C TYR A 104 -12.91 0.42 6.84
N LYS A 105 -14.13 -0.02 7.18
CA LYS A 105 -14.46 -1.41 7.51
C LYS A 105 -14.43 -2.35 6.29
N ASN A 106 -14.39 -1.80 5.09
CA ASN A 106 -14.19 -2.55 3.85
C ASN A 106 -12.70 -2.70 3.50
N THR A 107 -11.80 -2.36 4.43
CA THR A 107 -10.35 -2.48 4.33
C THR A 107 -9.81 -3.35 5.47
N ASP A 108 -8.53 -3.66 5.41
CA ASP A 108 -7.84 -4.44 6.44
C ASP A 108 -7.45 -3.63 7.71
N LEU A 109 -7.90 -2.38 7.83
CA LEU A 109 -7.52 -1.49 8.93
C LEU A 109 -7.80 -2.10 10.31
N GLU A 110 -8.99 -2.70 10.48
CA GLU A 110 -9.38 -3.33 11.76
C GLU A 110 -8.65 -4.66 12.02
N LEU A 111 -8.10 -5.32 11.00
CA LEU A 111 -7.25 -6.49 11.21
C LEU A 111 -5.92 -6.12 11.89
N VAL A 112 -5.42 -4.92 11.58
CA VAL A 112 -4.18 -4.40 12.16
C VAL A 112 -4.41 -3.73 13.51
N LEU A 113 -5.42 -2.88 13.61
CA LEU A 113 -5.65 -2.02 14.77
C LEU A 113 -6.60 -2.63 15.82
N GLY A 114 -7.26 -3.73 15.48
CA GLY A 114 -8.40 -4.25 16.24
C GLY A 114 -9.69 -3.48 15.93
N THR A 115 -10.80 -3.96 16.49
CA THR A 115 -12.13 -3.37 16.29
C THR A 115 -12.16 -1.90 16.71
N LEU A 116 -12.55 -1.03 15.80
CA LEU A 116 -12.61 0.41 16.02
C LEU A 116 -14.06 0.87 16.27
N LYS A 117 -14.26 1.74 17.26
CA LYS A 117 -15.55 2.42 17.47
C LYS A 117 -15.81 3.48 16.39
N SER A 118 -14.74 4.10 15.90
CA SER A 118 -14.76 5.09 14.82
C SER A 118 -13.38 5.15 14.19
N LEU A 119 -13.30 5.68 12.96
CA LEU A 119 -12.02 5.94 12.31
C LEU A 119 -11.20 6.94 13.12
N PRO A 120 -9.99 6.60 13.59
CA PRO A 120 -9.14 7.54 14.28
C PRO A 120 -8.80 8.75 13.40
N SER A 121 -8.81 9.95 13.99
CA SER A 121 -8.63 11.21 13.23
C SER A 121 -7.36 11.26 12.39
N ARG A 122 -6.29 10.60 12.83
CA ARG A 122 -5.03 10.54 12.08
C ARG A 122 -5.14 9.78 10.76
N TYR A 123 -6.12 8.89 10.59
CA TYR A 123 -6.38 8.16 9.35
C TYR A 123 -7.44 8.83 8.47
N ASN A 124 -8.23 9.72 9.03
CA ASN A 124 -9.29 10.39 8.30
C ASN A 124 -8.74 11.59 7.54
N HIS A 125 -8.61 11.47 6.23
CA HIS A 125 -8.19 12.60 5.40
C HIS A 125 -9.34 13.57 5.08
N GLY A 126 -10.56 13.26 5.50
CA GLY A 126 -11.75 14.09 5.22
C GLY A 126 -12.23 14.00 3.77
N ASN A 127 -13.18 14.85 3.44
CA ASN A 127 -13.76 14.93 2.09
C ASN A 127 -13.00 15.90 1.17
N ASN A 128 -11.96 16.52 1.66
CA ASN A 128 -11.15 17.51 0.93
C ASN A 128 -9.89 16.85 0.41
N ALA A 129 -9.97 16.33 -0.76
CA ALA A 129 -8.89 15.62 -1.44
C ALA A 129 -8.12 16.54 -2.38
N GLY A 130 -7.74 17.72 -1.89
CA GLY A 130 -6.87 18.63 -2.63
C GLY A 130 -5.39 18.33 -2.39
N TRP A 131 -4.55 18.62 -3.37
CA TRP A 131 -3.11 18.69 -3.17
C TRP A 131 -2.81 19.73 -2.08
N GLY A 132 -1.99 19.35 -1.06
CA GLY A 132 -1.66 20.25 0.03
C GLY A 132 -2.55 20.11 1.27
N GLU A 133 -3.45 19.14 1.29
CA GLU A 133 -4.18 18.83 2.50
C GLU A 133 -3.27 18.16 3.55
N SER A 134 -3.52 18.47 4.82
CA SER A 134 -2.65 18.03 5.92
C SER A 134 -2.46 16.51 6.01
N TRP A 135 -3.45 15.73 5.59
CA TRP A 135 -3.32 14.28 5.56
C TRP A 135 -2.26 13.84 4.53
N GLY A 136 -2.31 14.37 3.31
CA GLY A 136 -1.35 14.09 2.26
C GLY A 136 0.09 14.51 2.62
N ASP A 137 0.28 15.40 3.58
CA ASP A 137 1.61 15.82 4.00
C ASP A 137 2.37 14.74 4.78
N TYR A 138 1.69 13.83 5.45
CA TYR A 138 2.35 12.91 6.38
C TYR A 138 1.88 11.46 6.33
N MET A 139 0.77 11.15 5.69
CA MET A 139 0.32 9.77 5.47
C MET A 139 0.64 9.31 4.06
N PRO A 140 1.08 8.04 3.88
CA PRO A 140 1.47 7.57 2.56
C PRO A 140 0.27 7.40 1.63
N HIS A 141 0.53 7.61 0.35
CA HIS A 141 -0.28 7.11 -0.73
C HIS A 141 0.14 5.67 -1.02
N CYS A 142 -0.77 4.70 -0.97
CA CYS A 142 -0.44 3.30 -1.22
C CYS A 142 -0.33 3.01 -2.72
N ILE A 143 0.76 3.47 -3.30
CA ILE A 143 1.17 3.27 -4.69
C ILE A 143 2.69 3.02 -4.76
N ASP A 144 3.17 2.69 -5.94
CA ASP A 144 4.58 2.52 -6.28
C ASP A 144 5.32 1.51 -5.37
N PRO A 145 4.84 0.26 -5.27
CA PRO A 145 5.54 -0.76 -4.49
C PRO A 145 6.90 -1.10 -5.08
N CYS A 146 7.89 -1.31 -4.20
CA CYS A 146 9.12 -2.02 -4.50
C CYS A 146 9.31 -3.11 -3.46
N VAL A 147 9.47 -4.35 -3.89
CA VAL A 147 9.53 -5.52 -3.02
C VAL A 147 10.90 -6.16 -3.11
N PHE A 148 11.52 -6.42 -1.98
CA PHE A 148 12.88 -6.93 -1.91
C PHE A 148 13.05 -7.87 -0.70
N TYR A 149 14.10 -8.69 -0.77
CA TYR A 149 14.58 -9.45 0.37
C TYR A 149 15.73 -8.71 1.04
N ASP A 150 15.71 -8.65 2.37
CA ASP A 150 16.87 -8.22 3.12
C ASP A 150 17.96 -9.32 3.18
N GLU A 151 19.08 -9.03 3.85
CA GLU A 151 20.21 -9.95 4.00
C GLU A 151 19.88 -11.20 4.82
N GLU A 152 18.85 -11.13 5.65
CA GLU A 152 18.35 -12.26 6.45
C GLU A 152 17.32 -13.10 5.67
N GLY A 153 16.94 -12.65 4.48
CA GLY A 153 15.95 -13.30 3.62
C GLY A 153 14.51 -12.96 3.95
N GLN A 154 14.28 -11.93 4.77
CA GLN A 154 12.95 -11.44 5.08
C GLN A 154 12.41 -10.57 3.94
N LEU A 155 11.15 -10.75 3.60
CA LEU A 155 10.48 -10.02 2.53
C LEU A 155 9.94 -8.66 3.04
N TRP A 156 10.26 -7.60 2.33
CA TRP A 156 9.85 -6.22 2.61
C TRP A 156 9.24 -5.56 1.39
N MET A 157 8.42 -4.54 1.62
CA MET A 157 7.89 -3.66 0.59
C MET A 157 8.12 -2.20 0.99
N SER A 158 8.82 -1.43 0.16
CA SER A 158 8.74 0.03 0.21
C SER A 158 7.63 0.50 -0.72
N TYR A 159 7.00 1.62 -0.38
CA TYR A 159 5.87 2.17 -1.13
C TYR A 159 5.62 3.62 -0.73
N GLY A 160 4.81 4.30 -1.50
CA GLY A 160 4.47 5.69 -1.23
C GLY A 160 4.96 6.64 -2.31
N SER A 161 4.53 7.88 -2.20
CA SER A 161 4.80 8.91 -3.19
C SER A 161 4.78 10.27 -2.50
N TRP A 162 5.29 11.27 -3.16
CA TRP A 162 5.42 12.70 -2.82
C TRP A 162 4.88 13.14 -1.45
N SER A 163 3.57 13.04 -1.25
CA SER A 163 2.84 13.63 -0.13
C SER A 163 3.32 13.13 1.22
N GLY A 164 3.02 11.90 1.57
CA GLY A 164 3.37 11.30 2.86
C GLY A 164 4.78 10.68 2.90
N GLY A 165 5.51 10.69 1.79
CA GLY A 165 6.84 10.11 1.67
C GLY A 165 6.84 8.62 1.40
N ILE A 166 8.03 8.02 1.49
CA ILE A 166 8.28 6.60 1.27
C ILE A 166 8.25 5.87 2.60
N TRP A 167 7.46 4.81 2.64
CA TRP A 167 7.26 3.98 3.80
C TRP A 167 7.69 2.55 3.53
N MET A 168 7.88 1.76 4.56
CA MET A 168 8.30 0.37 4.48
C MET A 168 7.47 -0.52 5.40
N LEU A 169 7.07 -1.66 4.87
CA LEU A 169 6.20 -2.64 5.49
C LEU A 169 6.79 -4.04 5.33
N LYS A 170 6.74 -4.83 6.40
CA LYS A 170 7.11 -6.24 6.36
C LYS A 170 6.03 -7.06 5.67
N LEU A 171 6.43 -7.98 4.82
CA LEU A 171 5.55 -8.94 4.16
C LEU A 171 5.75 -10.34 4.74
N ASN A 172 4.69 -11.12 4.73
CA ASN A 172 4.72 -12.52 5.11
C ASN A 172 5.15 -13.37 3.90
N GLU A 173 6.24 -14.11 4.04
CA GLU A 173 6.82 -14.90 2.96
C GLU A 173 5.92 -16.08 2.54
N GLU A 174 5.11 -16.62 3.44
CA GLU A 174 4.27 -17.79 3.17
C GLU A 174 3.07 -17.48 2.25
N ASN A 175 2.61 -16.22 2.24
CA ASN A 175 1.44 -15.81 1.46
C ASN A 175 1.66 -14.54 0.61
N GLY A 176 2.78 -13.83 0.79
CA GLY A 176 3.12 -12.61 0.06
C GLY A 176 2.32 -11.36 0.46
N LEU A 177 1.40 -11.46 1.41
CA LEU A 177 0.61 -10.33 1.90
C LEU A 177 1.39 -9.59 3.00
N ARG A 178 0.81 -8.51 3.55
CA ARG A 178 1.38 -7.87 4.73
C ARG A 178 1.55 -8.88 5.86
N ASP A 179 2.64 -8.75 6.63
CA ASP A 179 2.81 -9.53 7.85
C ASP A 179 1.96 -8.92 8.97
N TYR A 180 0.81 -9.53 9.26
CA TYR A 180 -0.10 -9.08 10.32
C TYR A 180 0.38 -9.40 11.74
N ASP A 181 1.40 -10.24 11.86
CA ASP A 181 2.04 -10.56 13.15
C ASP A 181 3.11 -9.53 13.51
N GLU A 182 3.61 -8.77 12.51
CA GLU A 182 4.49 -7.64 12.73
C GLU A 182 3.72 -6.46 13.31
N THR A 183 4.21 -5.91 14.42
CA THR A 183 3.57 -4.80 15.12
C THR A 183 4.44 -3.55 15.11
N TYR A 184 3.87 -2.43 14.70
CA TYR A 184 4.53 -1.13 14.68
C TYR A 184 3.97 -0.23 15.78
N LYS A 185 4.85 0.35 16.58
CA LYS A 185 4.47 1.29 17.64
C LYS A 185 4.47 2.71 17.10
N LEU A 186 3.33 3.40 17.21
CA LEU A 186 3.21 4.80 16.80
C LEU A 186 4.36 5.65 17.37
N THR A 187 5.07 6.34 16.50
CA THR A 187 6.18 7.21 16.85
C THR A 187 6.05 8.54 16.11
N GLY A 188 6.03 9.62 16.87
CA GLY A 188 5.79 10.96 16.34
C GLY A 188 4.32 11.35 16.29
N SER A 189 4.03 12.54 15.76
CA SER A 189 2.67 13.06 15.58
C SER A 189 2.58 14.01 14.38
N GLY A 190 1.44 14.07 13.72
CA GLY A 190 1.23 14.89 12.53
C GLY A 190 2.29 14.60 11.46
N LYS A 191 2.86 15.61 10.87
CA LYS A 191 3.91 15.46 9.83
C LYS A 191 5.23 14.86 10.33
N ASN A 192 5.42 14.78 11.65
CA ASN A 192 6.61 14.17 12.25
C ASN A 192 6.41 12.69 12.60
N ILE A 193 5.33 12.05 12.15
CA ILE A 193 5.15 10.60 12.29
C ILE A 193 6.23 9.89 11.48
N THR A 194 6.96 9.00 12.15
CA THR A 194 8.00 8.16 11.54
C THR A 194 7.66 6.69 11.56
N ILE A 195 6.77 6.27 12.47
CA ILE A 195 6.23 4.90 12.53
C ILE A 195 4.73 5.01 12.81
N ASP A 196 3.94 4.28 12.04
CA ASP A 196 2.50 4.16 12.24
C ASP A 196 2.11 2.67 12.32
N PRO A 197 1.20 2.30 13.22
CA PRO A 197 0.77 0.91 13.39
C PRO A 197 0.24 0.26 12.12
N TYR A 198 -0.41 1.03 11.27
CA TYR A 198 -0.97 0.53 10.02
C TYR A 198 0.01 0.66 8.84
N PHE A 199 0.65 1.82 8.69
CA PHE A 199 1.49 2.09 7.52
C PHE A 199 2.94 1.59 7.65
N GLY A 200 3.40 1.18 8.84
CA GLY A 200 4.77 0.72 9.05
C GLY A 200 5.74 1.85 9.35
N LYS A 201 6.91 1.85 8.72
CA LYS A 201 8.01 2.82 8.99
C LYS A 201 8.21 3.76 7.81
N LYS A 202 8.22 5.07 8.07
CA LYS A 202 8.66 6.06 7.09
C LYS A 202 10.18 6.02 6.96
N ILE A 203 10.68 5.82 5.74
CA ILE A 203 12.12 5.72 5.46
C ILE A 203 12.67 6.94 4.73
N ALA A 204 11.81 7.72 4.05
CA ALA A 204 12.22 8.96 3.38
C ALA A 204 11.06 9.92 3.19
N GLY A 205 11.37 11.19 3.03
CA GLY A 205 10.48 12.24 2.56
C GLY A 205 9.28 12.55 3.44
N GLY A 206 8.19 12.84 2.81
CA GLY A 206 6.97 13.41 3.37
C GLY A 206 6.91 14.91 3.20
N CYS A 207 5.74 15.50 3.33
CA CYS A 207 5.51 16.94 3.09
C CYS A 207 5.99 17.38 1.69
N TYR A 208 5.80 16.54 0.68
CA TYR A 208 6.22 16.77 -0.73
C TYR A 208 7.73 16.98 -0.92
N VAL A 209 8.57 16.46 -0.01
CA VAL A 209 10.03 16.60 -0.10
C VAL A 209 10.67 15.47 -0.92
N SER A 210 10.11 14.24 -0.87
CA SER A 210 10.61 13.12 -1.67
C SER A 210 9.87 13.00 -3.00
N GLY A 211 10.44 12.21 -3.88
CA GLY A 211 9.78 11.80 -5.10
C GLY A 211 8.89 10.57 -4.93
N GLU A 212 8.80 9.79 -5.97
CA GLU A 212 8.01 8.57 -6.08
C GLU A 212 8.83 7.44 -6.71
N GLY A 213 8.22 6.26 -6.90
CA GLY A 213 8.88 5.15 -7.57
C GLY A 213 10.10 4.67 -6.81
N SER A 214 9.96 4.44 -5.50
CA SER A 214 11.08 3.98 -4.67
C SER A 214 11.62 2.64 -5.17
N TYR A 215 12.95 2.50 -5.19
CA TYR A 215 13.63 1.25 -5.45
C TYR A 215 14.73 1.05 -4.41
N ILE A 216 14.81 -0.15 -3.83
CA ILE A 216 15.79 -0.49 -2.82
C ILE A 216 16.71 -1.59 -3.33
N GLU A 217 18.01 -1.35 -3.26
CA GLU A 217 19.04 -2.30 -3.63
C GLU A 217 20.03 -2.50 -2.47
N TYR A 218 20.40 -3.75 -2.19
CA TYR A 218 21.40 -4.09 -1.20
C TYR A 218 22.73 -4.42 -1.87
N VAL A 219 23.74 -3.61 -1.64
CA VAL A 219 25.06 -3.77 -2.25
C VAL A 219 26.15 -3.56 -1.20
N ASN A 220 27.07 -4.51 -1.10
CA ASN A 220 28.27 -4.41 -0.25
C ASN A 220 27.99 -4.00 1.21
N GLY A 221 26.92 -4.52 1.81
CA GLY A 221 26.57 -4.25 3.20
C GLY A 221 25.75 -2.98 3.41
N TYR A 222 25.31 -2.30 2.35
CA TYR A 222 24.51 -1.08 2.42
C TYR A 222 23.21 -1.22 1.63
N TYR A 223 22.16 -0.62 2.15
CA TYR A 223 20.91 -0.42 1.42
C TYR A 223 20.94 0.95 0.74
N PHE A 224 20.71 0.95 -0.56
CA PHE A 224 20.55 2.16 -1.35
C PHE A 224 19.08 2.35 -1.68
N LEU A 225 18.53 3.51 -1.31
CA LEU A 225 17.18 3.92 -1.67
C LEU A 225 17.27 4.90 -2.85
N PHE A 226 16.68 4.51 -3.97
CA PHE A 226 16.50 5.37 -5.14
C PHE A 226 15.07 5.88 -5.15
N VAL A 227 14.87 7.14 -5.42
CA VAL A 227 13.56 7.78 -5.61
C VAL A 227 13.67 8.78 -6.75
N THR A 228 12.60 8.91 -7.52
CA THR A 228 12.53 9.95 -8.55
C THR A 228 12.26 11.30 -7.90
N ASN A 229 12.81 12.34 -8.47
CA ASN A 229 12.55 13.73 -8.12
C ASN A 229 12.17 14.51 -9.38
N GLY A 230 11.55 15.70 -9.25
CA GLY A 230 11.00 16.43 -10.40
C GLY A 230 9.62 15.91 -10.79
N GLY A 231 8.98 16.46 -11.78
CA GLY A 231 7.63 16.08 -12.21
C GLY A 231 7.58 15.71 -13.69
N LEU A 232 6.65 14.83 -14.06
CA LEU A 232 6.41 14.45 -15.47
C LEU A 232 6.22 15.66 -16.38
N SER A 233 5.62 16.73 -15.85
CA SER A 233 5.32 17.96 -16.58
C SER A 233 6.32 19.09 -16.32
N ALA A 234 7.35 18.85 -15.52
CA ALA A 234 8.40 19.83 -15.27
C ALA A 234 9.39 19.86 -16.43
N ALA A 235 9.97 21.04 -16.68
CA ALA A 235 10.95 21.20 -17.77
C ALA A 235 12.20 20.31 -17.57
N GLU A 236 12.57 20.06 -16.31
CA GLU A 236 13.70 19.20 -15.92
C GLU A 236 13.37 17.70 -16.05
N GLY A 237 12.09 17.34 -16.15
CA GLY A 237 11.66 15.96 -16.11
C GLY A 237 11.93 15.26 -14.78
N TYR A 238 11.89 13.93 -14.77
CA TYR A 238 12.31 13.14 -13.61
C TYR A 238 13.83 13.14 -13.47
N GLN A 239 14.29 13.23 -12.23
CA GLN A 239 15.69 13.08 -11.82
C GLN A 239 15.76 11.99 -10.73
N MET A 240 16.87 11.27 -10.66
CA MET A 240 17.21 10.33 -9.59
C MET A 240 18.34 10.90 -8.75
#